data_aa3abf599f464819e7d6e9867cdb3328
#
_entry.id   aa3abf599f464819e7d6e9867cdb3328
#
_cell.length_a   1.000
_cell.length_b   1.000
_cell.length_c   1.000
_cell.angle_alpha   90.00
_cell.angle_beta   90.00
_cell.angle_gamma   90.00
#
_symmetry.space_group_name_H-M   'P 1'
#
loop_
_entity.id
_entity.type
_entity.pdbx_description
1 polymer ?
#
loop_
_entity_poly.entity_id
_entity_poly.type
_entity_poly.pdbx_seq_one_letter_code
_entity_poly.pdbx_strand_id
1 'polypeptide(L)'
;MTPQELLDEVKGRFVVLYHDNDAALQRLLRQALGKYQDRAGVLMETRYPAGTLETDLPDFFLGVAACQDEACHFVPVTVDEESQKLRFQPGTANAGELTLHWLARLRDWPLDKPLPHGCTGLVGDYLEALIDVPNTARTRDAYHAIDGPVADLPSLQELKSRLAELELSMEENRAILPSIMVIC
;
A
#
# COMPACT_ATOMS: atom_id res chain seq x y z
N MET A 1 -12.65 -0.86 -4.97
CA MET A 1 -11.90 -0.02 -5.93
C MET A 1 -10.62 -0.74 -6.32
N THR A 2 -10.37 -0.95 -7.60
CA THR A 2 -9.12 -1.51 -8.13
C THR A 2 -8.07 -0.41 -8.30
N PRO A 3 -6.77 -0.73 -8.44
CA PRO A 3 -5.76 0.27 -8.77
C PRO A 3 -6.04 1.04 -10.06
N GLN A 4 -6.63 0.37 -11.08
CA GLN A 4 -6.99 1.04 -12.32
C GLN A 4 -8.14 2.04 -12.11
N GLU A 5 -9.19 1.66 -11.38
CA GLU A 5 -10.29 2.58 -11.02
C GLU A 5 -9.79 3.77 -10.20
N LEU A 6 -8.84 3.55 -9.27
CA LEU A 6 -8.22 4.63 -8.51
C LEU A 6 -7.44 5.60 -9.41
N LEU A 7 -6.67 5.08 -10.37
CA LEU A 7 -5.96 5.92 -11.34
C LEU A 7 -6.94 6.76 -12.17
N ASP A 8 -8.02 6.17 -12.64
CA ASP A 8 -9.01 6.85 -13.47
C ASP A 8 -9.77 7.92 -12.66
N GLU A 9 -10.08 7.64 -11.39
CA GLU A 9 -10.63 8.63 -10.46
C GLU A 9 -9.69 9.82 -10.26
N VAL A 10 -8.40 9.54 -9.99
CA VAL A 10 -7.39 10.59 -9.78
C VAL A 10 -7.16 11.42 -11.05
N LYS A 11 -7.14 10.79 -12.23
CA LYS A 11 -7.10 11.52 -13.53
C LYS A 11 -8.25 12.51 -13.65
N GLY A 12 -9.43 12.13 -13.19
CA GLY A 12 -10.63 12.98 -13.21
C GLY A 12 -10.57 14.21 -12.29
N ARG A 13 -9.62 14.27 -11.34
CA ARG A 13 -9.45 15.43 -10.45
C ARG A 13 -8.73 16.61 -11.16
N PHE A 14 -8.06 16.37 -12.27
CA PHE A 14 -7.34 17.40 -13.02
C PHE A 14 -8.24 18.06 -14.04
N VAL A 15 -8.33 19.39 -14.01
CA VAL A 15 -9.04 20.18 -15.03
C VAL A 15 -8.36 20.03 -16.39
N VAL A 16 -7.02 20.03 -16.40
CA VAL A 16 -6.20 19.77 -17.58
C VAL A 16 -5.08 18.82 -17.19
N LEU A 17 -4.99 17.70 -17.89
CA LEU A 17 -3.95 16.70 -17.70
C LEU A 17 -3.03 16.67 -18.91
N TYR A 18 -1.96 17.47 -18.89
CA TYR A 18 -0.91 17.46 -19.92
C TYR A 18 0.02 16.24 -19.81
N HIS A 19 0.09 15.63 -18.63
CA HIS A 19 0.84 14.41 -18.39
C HIS A 19 -0.08 13.20 -18.55
N ASP A 20 -0.51 12.90 -19.76
CA ASP A 20 -1.57 11.94 -20.10
C ASP A 20 -1.07 10.57 -20.61
N ASN A 21 0.25 10.32 -20.59
CA ASN A 21 0.83 9.06 -21.03
C ASN A 21 0.47 7.93 -20.04
N ASP A 22 -0.36 6.98 -20.46
CA ASP A 22 -0.85 5.90 -19.61
C ASP A 22 0.27 5.06 -18.98
N ALA A 23 1.34 4.74 -19.71
CA ALA A 23 2.46 3.97 -19.16
C ALA A 23 3.22 4.76 -18.08
N ALA A 24 3.30 6.09 -18.21
CA ALA A 24 3.89 6.95 -17.19
C ALA A 24 2.99 7.05 -15.96
N LEU A 25 1.68 7.21 -16.15
CA LEU A 25 0.71 7.26 -15.07
C LEU A 25 0.64 5.94 -14.29
N GLN A 26 0.68 4.80 -14.97
CA GLN A 26 0.77 3.49 -14.30
C GLN A 26 2.06 3.33 -13.48
N ARG A 27 3.20 3.87 -13.94
CA ARG A 27 4.43 3.90 -13.14
C ARG A 27 4.28 4.73 -11.87
N LEU A 28 3.63 5.91 -11.96
CA LEU A 28 3.33 6.74 -10.79
C LEU A 28 2.38 6.03 -9.82
N LEU A 29 1.37 5.33 -10.32
CA LEU A 29 0.50 4.49 -9.50
C LEU A 29 1.28 3.40 -8.75
N ARG A 30 2.18 2.67 -9.45
CA ARG A 30 3.05 1.67 -8.82
C ARG A 30 3.97 2.30 -7.76
N GLN A 31 4.47 3.50 -8.03
CA GLN A 31 5.26 4.27 -7.06
C GLN A 31 4.42 4.63 -5.82
N ALA A 32 3.18 5.09 -6.01
CA ALA A 32 2.28 5.42 -4.90
C ALA A 32 1.96 4.20 -4.03
N LEU A 33 1.61 3.07 -4.66
CA LEU A 33 1.36 1.80 -3.96
C LEU A 33 2.59 1.31 -3.20
N GLY A 34 3.77 1.38 -3.83
CA GLY A 34 5.03 1.00 -3.19
C GLY A 34 5.38 1.92 -2.02
N LYS A 35 5.17 3.23 -2.15
CA LYS A 35 5.41 4.19 -1.07
C LYS A 35 4.50 3.94 0.12
N TYR A 36 3.20 3.70 -0.13
CA TYR A 36 2.25 3.35 0.93
C TYR A 36 2.64 2.05 1.64
N GLN A 37 3.02 1.00 0.88
CA GLN A 37 3.54 -0.25 1.45
C GLN A 37 4.73 0.01 2.38
N ASP A 38 5.68 0.84 1.96
CA ASP A 38 6.93 1.07 2.69
C ASP A 38 6.71 1.95 3.95
N ARG A 39 5.72 2.84 3.95
CA ARG A 39 5.45 3.80 5.04
C ARG A 39 4.37 3.33 6.01
N ALA A 40 3.22 2.92 5.50
CA ALA A 40 2.06 2.51 6.30
C ALA A 40 1.95 0.99 6.43
N GLY A 41 2.17 0.27 5.35
CA GLY A 41 1.85 -1.14 5.24
C GLY A 41 0.35 -1.41 5.17
N VAL A 42 -0.02 -2.61 4.78
CA VAL A 42 -1.39 -3.11 4.87
C VAL A 42 -1.39 -4.45 5.55
N LEU A 43 -2.07 -4.52 6.69
CA LEU A 43 -2.24 -5.74 7.44
C LEU A 43 -3.42 -6.52 6.88
N MET A 44 -3.17 -7.77 6.55
CA MET A 44 -4.18 -8.74 6.11
C MET A 44 -4.32 -9.83 7.17
N GLU A 45 -5.49 -10.46 7.21
CA GLU A 45 -5.81 -11.55 8.11
C GLU A 45 -6.17 -12.81 7.30
N THR A 46 -5.64 -13.95 7.71
CA THR A 46 -6.01 -15.25 7.17
C THR A 46 -6.15 -16.24 8.33
N ARG A 47 -7.25 -17.01 8.32
CA ARG A 47 -7.54 -18.01 9.35
C ARG A 47 -7.25 -19.40 8.83
N TYR A 48 -6.66 -20.20 9.68
CA TYR A 48 -6.32 -21.58 9.40
C TYR A 48 -6.92 -22.50 10.45
N PRO A 49 -7.43 -23.68 10.06
CA PRO A 49 -7.98 -24.67 11.00
C PRO A 49 -6.99 -25.08 12.08
N ALA A 50 -7.51 -25.48 13.23
CA ALA A 50 -6.73 -26.06 14.31
C ALA A 50 -5.85 -27.22 13.80
N GLY A 51 -4.59 -27.25 14.26
CA GLY A 51 -3.64 -28.29 13.89
C GLY A 51 -2.96 -28.08 12.54
N THR A 52 -3.18 -26.96 11.84
CA THR A 52 -2.42 -26.62 10.64
C THR A 52 -0.96 -26.38 11.01
N LEU A 53 -0.05 -27.17 10.46
CA LEU A 53 1.40 -27.04 10.68
C LEU A 53 2.12 -26.41 9.49
N GLU A 54 1.58 -26.56 8.28
CA GLU A 54 2.18 -26.01 7.06
C GLU A 54 1.08 -25.61 6.07
N THR A 55 1.31 -24.50 5.35
CA THR A 55 0.43 -24.00 4.27
C THR A 55 1.23 -23.22 3.25
N ASP A 56 0.66 -22.99 2.06
CA ASP A 56 1.25 -22.11 1.06
C ASP A 56 1.16 -20.65 1.51
N LEU A 57 2.08 -19.79 1.01
CA LEU A 57 2.03 -18.35 1.24
C LEU A 57 0.72 -17.77 0.65
N PRO A 58 0.08 -16.83 1.34
CA PRO A 58 -1.01 -16.06 0.76
C PRO A 58 -0.56 -15.30 -0.48
N ASP A 59 -1.48 -15.07 -1.42
CA ASP A 59 -1.22 -14.21 -2.58
C ASP A 59 -0.73 -12.83 -2.13
N PHE A 60 0.32 -12.32 -2.79
CA PHE A 60 0.91 -11.02 -2.49
C PHE A 60 1.44 -10.88 -1.06
N PHE A 61 1.87 -11.97 -0.46
CA PHE A 61 2.52 -11.97 0.84
C PHE A 61 3.82 -11.18 0.80
N LEU A 62 4.03 -10.32 1.81
CA LEU A 62 5.26 -9.56 2.02
C LEU A 62 6.03 -10.07 3.25
N GLY A 63 5.32 -10.34 4.34
CA GLY A 63 5.94 -10.81 5.57
C GLY A 63 4.93 -11.12 6.67
N VAL A 64 5.31 -11.96 7.61
CA VAL A 64 4.51 -12.25 8.81
C VAL A 64 4.57 -11.04 9.75
N ALA A 65 3.41 -10.57 10.18
CA ALA A 65 3.30 -9.58 11.23
C ALA A 65 3.12 -10.25 12.60
N ALA A 66 2.18 -11.20 12.70
CA ALA A 66 1.91 -11.95 13.91
C ALA A 66 1.07 -13.20 13.58
N CYS A 67 1.11 -14.19 14.46
CA CYS A 67 0.15 -15.29 14.44
C CYS A 67 -0.31 -15.57 15.86
N GLN A 68 -1.60 -15.82 16.02
CA GLN A 68 -2.21 -16.13 17.30
C GLN A 68 -3.24 -17.23 17.15
N ASP A 69 -3.51 -17.92 18.26
CA ASP A 69 -4.59 -18.89 18.37
C ASP A 69 -5.92 -18.20 18.76
N GLU A 70 -6.97 -18.98 18.90
CA GLU A 70 -8.32 -18.51 19.29
C GLU A 70 -8.33 -17.81 20.66
N ALA A 71 -7.38 -18.16 21.57
CA ALA A 71 -7.23 -17.54 22.89
C ALA A 71 -6.26 -16.34 22.88
N CYS A 72 -5.86 -15.85 21.72
CA CYS A 72 -4.88 -14.77 21.51
C CYS A 72 -3.45 -15.10 21.98
N HIS A 73 -3.10 -16.37 22.12
CA HIS A 73 -1.72 -16.76 22.42
C HIS A 73 -0.86 -16.75 21.15
N PHE A 74 0.36 -16.27 21.30
CA PHE A 74 1.31 -16.21 20.19
C PHE A 74 1.65 -17.60 19.63
N VAL A 75 1.69 -17.72 18.31
CA VAL A 75 2.11 -18.91 17.59
C VAL A 75 3.32 -18.53 16.72
N PRO A 76 4.50 -19.11 16.97
CA PRO A 76 5.66 -18.88 16.09
C PRO A 76 5.38 -19.36 14.68
N VAL A 77 5.75 -18.52 13.68
CA VAL A 77 5.64 -18.84 12.25
C VAL A 77 6.98 -18.62 11.58
N THR A 78 7.42 -19.58 10.80
CA THR A 78 8.58 -19.46 9.93
C THR A 78 8.18 -19.46 8.48
N VAL A 79 8.85 -18.64 7.68
CA VAL A 79 8.66 -18.55 6.23
C VAL A 79 9.75 -19.36 5.55
N ASP A 80 9.35 -20.33 4.74
CA ASP A 80 10.24 -21.07 3.87
C ASP A 80 10.13 -20.46 2.46
N GLU A 81 11.09 -19.59 2.12
CA GLU A 81 11.08 -18.87 0.84
C GLU A 81 11.33 -19.81 -0.35
N GLU A 82 12.09 -20.89 -0.17
CA GLU A 82 12.38 -21.84 -1.25
C GLU A 82 11.13 -22.64 -1.65
N SER A 83 10.38 -23.13 -0.67
CA SER A 83 9.15 -23.88 -0.89
C SER A 83 7.90 -23.02 -1.01
N GLN A 84 8.00 -21.69 -0.77
CA GLN A 84 6.89 -20.74 -0.72
C GLN A 84 5.81 -21.13 0.31
N LYS A 85 6.25 -21.58 1.49
CA LYS A 85 5.37 -22.09 2.54
C LYS A 85 5.54 -21.39 3.88
N LEU A 86 4.46 -21.38 4.64
CA LEU A 86 4.42 -21.01 6.05
C LEU A 86 4.44 -22.28 6.90
N ARG A 87 5.26 -22.29 7.95
CA ARG A 87 5.29 -23.34 8.95
C ARG A 87 4.91 -22.76 10.30
N PHE A 88 3.84 -23.29 10.90
CA PHE A 88 3.34 -22.92 12.21
C PHE A 88 3.95 -23.85 13.26
N GLN A 89 4.33 -23.29 14.41
CA GLN A 89 4.90 -24.04 15.54
C GLN A 89 4.04 -23.83 16.80
N PRO A 90 2.79 -24.35 16.82
CA PRO A 90 1.94 -24.20 17.99
C PRO A 90 2.54 -24.96 19.18
N GLY A 91 2.61 -24.30 20.33
CA GLY A 91 2.99 -24.94 21.59
C GLY A 91 1.82 -25.73 22.20
N THR A 92 2.06 -26.39 23.31
CA THR A 92 1.05 -27.20 24.04
C THR A 92 -0.11 -26.37 24.61
N ALA A 93 0.11 -25.06 24.80
CA ALA A 93 -0.91 -24.12 25.27
C ALA A 93 -1.79 -23.56 24.14
N ASN A 94 -1.34 -23.72 22.87
CA ASN A 94 -2.10 -23.23 21.72
C ASN A 94 -3.22 -24.20 21.38
N ALA A 95 -4.40 -23.67 21.14
CA ALA A 95 -5.58 -24.44 20.79
C ALA A 95 -6.48 -23.67 19.83
N GLY A 96 -7.31 -24.41 19.10
CA GLY A 96 -8.29 -23.81 18.20
C GLY A 96 -7.73 -23.35 16.86
N GLU A 97 -8.45 -22.45 16.23
CA GLU A 97 -8.12 -21.85 14.92
C GLU A 97 -6.90 -20.92 15.05
N LEU A 98 -6.07 -20.89 14.03
CA LEU A 98 -4.92 -19.98 13.95
C LEU A 98 -5.27 -18.77 13.11
N THR A 99 -5.01 -17.57 13.63
CA THR A 99 -5.17 -16.32 12.91
C THR A 99 -3.79 -15.75 12.58
N LEU A 100 -3.46 -15.73 11.30
CA LEU A 100 -2.24 -15.14 10.77
C LEU A 100 -2.51 -13.70 10.35
N HIS A 101 -1.77 -12.76 10.91
CA HIS A 101 -1.68 -11.38 10.45
C HIS A 101 -0.41 -11.22 9.62
N TRP A 102 -0.54 -10.72 8.41
CA TRP A 102 0.56 -10.60 7.47
C TRP A 102 0.48 -9.30 6.67
N LEU A 103 1.61 -8.82 6.20
CA LEU A 103 1.73 -7.60 5.39
C LEU A 103 1.55 -7.95 3.92
N ALA A 104 0.74 -7.15 3.22
CA ALA A 104 0.47 -7.30 1.80
C ALA A 104 1.50 -6.56 0.95
N ARG A 105 1.92 -7.18 -0.16
CA ARG A 105 2.79 -6.59 -1.18
C ARG A 105 1.95 -5.78 -2.17
N LEU A 106 1.85 -4.46 -1.94
CA LEU A 106 1.05 -3.58 -2.79
C LEU A 106 1.77 -3.18 -4.08
N ARG A 107 3.10 -3.13 -4.08
CA ARG A 107 3.91 -2.72 -5.25
C ARG A 107 3.57 -3.53 -6.50
N ASP A 108 3.33 -4.82 -6.33
CA ASP A 108 3.02 -5.75 -7.43
C ASP A 108 1.53 -6.11 -7.49
N TRP A 109 0.67 -5.34 -6.82
CA TRP A 109 -0.77 -5.61 -6.78
C TRP A 109 -1.39 -5.53 -8.18
N PRO A 110 -2.22 -6.50 -8.61
CA PRO A 110 -2.85 -6.48 -9.92
C PRO A 110 -3.73 -5.27 -10.13
N LEU A 111 -3.73 -4.70 -11.35
CA LEU A 111 -4.50 -3.50 -11.66
C LEU A 111 -6.02 -3.73 -11.64
N ASP A 112 -6.44 -4.97 -11.80
CA ASP A 112 -7.84 -5.43 -11.85
C ASP A 112 -8.34 -6.04 -10.54
N LYS A 113 -7.45 -6.27 -9.55
CA LYS A 113 -7.83 -6.81 -8.24
C LYS A 113 -8.15 -5.67 -7.27
N PRO A 114 -9.28 -5.72 -6.55
CA PRO A 114 -9.61 -4.69 -5.55
C PRO A 114 -8.49 -4.49 -4.53
N LEU A 115 -8.16 -3.23 -4.26
CA LEU A 115 -7.21 -2.86 -3.20
C LEU A 115 -7.76 -3.24 -1.83
N PRO A 116 -6.90 -3.56 -0.87
CA PRO A 116 -7.30 -3.74 0.52
C PRO A 116 -8.00 -2.49 1.08
N HIS A 117 -8.87 -2.69 2.07
CA HIS A 117 -9.58 -1.58 2.70
C HIS A 117 -8.62 -0.62 3.41
N GLY A 118 -8.99 0.67 3.37
CA GLY A 118 -8.30 1.72 4.14
C GLY A 118 -7.09 2.37 3.47
N CYS A 119 -6.54 1.81 2.37
CA CYS A 119 -5.37 2.40 1.71
C CYS A 119 -5.70 3.36 0.57
N THR A 120 -6.91 3.29 -0.01
CA THR A 120 -7.26 4.00 -1.26
C THR A 120 -7.21 5.52 -1.14
N GLY A 121 -7.62 6.10 0.00
CA GLY A 121 -7.60 7.54 0.21
C GLY A 121 -6.20 8.13 0.10
N LEU A 122 -5.30 7.73 1.01
CA LEU A 122 -3.92 8.24 1.04
C LEU A 122 -3.12 7.85 -0.21
N VAL A 123 -3.36 6.66 -0.78
CA VAL A 123 -2.73 6.29 -2.06
C VAL A 123 -3.21 7.19 -3.19
N GLY A 124 -4.51 7.51 -3.23
CA GLY A 124 -5.09 8.42 -4.24
C GLY A 124 -4.54 9.83 -4.13
N ASP A 125 -4.49 10.39 -2.92
CA ASP A 125 -3.97 11.74 -2.66
C ASP A 125 -2.47 11.83 -2.98
N TYR A 126 -1.70 10.80 -2.65
CA TYR A 126 -0.29 10.73 -2.98
C TYR A 126 -0.05 10.56 -4.49
N LEU A 127 -0.88 9.75 -5.16
CA LEU A 127 -0.84 9.59 -6.61
C LEU A 127 -1.16 10.91 -7.32
N GLU A 128 -2.17 11.65 -6.86
CA GLU A 128 -2.50 12.99 -7.37
C GLU A 128 -1.29 13.92 -7.25
N ALA A 129 -0.67 13.99 -6.06
CA ALA A 129 0.51 14.81 -5.85
C ALA A 129 1.71 14.38 -6.73
N LEU A 130 1.89 13.08 -6.98
CA LEU A 130 2.92 12.57 -7.89
C LEU A 130 2.66 12.97 -9.36
N ILE A 131 1.39 12.94 -9.80
CA ILE A 131 1.00 13.35 -11.15
C ILE A 131 1.14 14.87 -11.29
N ASP A 132 0.82 15.63 -10.25
CA ASP A 132 0.84 17.10 -10.28
C ASP A 132 2.24 17.66 -10.57
N VAL A 133 3.31 17.00 -10.13
CA VAL A 133 4.68 17.43 -10.40
C VAL A 133 4.99 17.54 -11.91
N PRO A 134 4.89 16.47 -12.72
CA PRO A 134 5.14 16.56 -14.16
C PRO A 134 4.03 17.33 -14.90
N ASN A 135 2.80 17.30 -14.41
CA ASN A 135 1.70 18.03 -15.02
C ASN A 135 1.90 19.55 -14.92
N THR A 136 2.26 20.06 -13.74
CA THR A 136 2.57 21.47 -13.52
C THR A 136 3.78 21.92 -14.35
N ALA A 137 4.82 21.09 -14.50
CA ALA A 137 5.95 21.41 -15.35
C ALA A 137 5.50 21.61 -16.81
N ARG A 138 4.71 20.69 -17.36
CA ARG A 138 4.16 20.80 -18.73
C ARG A 138 3.20 21.97 -18.88
N THR A 139 2.40 22.27 -17.86
CA THR A 139 1.51 23.45 -17.83
C THR A 139 2.34 24.73 -17.96
N ARG A 140 3.46 24.83 -17.23
CA ARG A 140 4.36 25.98 -17.35
C ARG A 140 4.94 26.12 -18.75
N ASP A 141 5.42 25.02 -19.32
CA ASP A 141 5.96 25.01 -20.68
C ASP A 141 4.91 25.49 -21.70
N ALA A 142 3.65 25.02 -21.55
CA ALA A 142 2.55 25.44 -22.40
C ALA A 142 2.23 26.93 -22.25
N TYR A 143 2.22 27.46 -21.01
CA TYR A 143 1.96 28.88 -20.74
C TYR A 143 3.11 29.76 -21.25
N HIS A 144 4.36 29.33 -21.08
CA HIS A 144 5.50 30.07 -21.66
C HIS A 144 5.42 30.16 -23.20
N ALA A 145 4.90 29.11 -23.86
CA ALA A 145 4.76 29.14 -25.32
C ALA A 145 3.71 30.16 -25.84
N ILE A 146 2.80 30.63 -24.99
CA ILE A 146 1.74 31.59 -25.36
C ILE A 146 1.83 32.90 -24.57
N ASP A 147 2.97 33.19 -23.93
CA ASP A 147 3.16 34.33 -23.00
C ASP A 147 2.05 34.47 -21.93
N GLY A 148 1.55 33.30 -21.47
CA GLY A 148 0.50 33.23 -20.47
C GLY A 148 0.98 33.41 -19.03
N PRO A 149 0.07 33.66 -18.06
CA PRO A 149 0.45 33.88 -16.67
C PRO A 149 0.91 32.56 -16.02
N VAL A 150 2.15 32.52 -15.51
CA VAL A 150 2.75 31.37 -14.80
C VAL A 150 2.78 31.57 -13.30
N ALA A 151 2.43 32.76 -12.82
CA ALA A 151 2.57 33.16 -11.42
C ALA A 151 1.66 32.37 -10.46
N ASP A 152 0.54 31.88 -10.97
CA ASP A 152 -0.47 31.16 -10.15
C ASP A 152 -0.22 29.65 -10.04
N LEU A 153 0.83 29.13 -10.72
CA LEU A 153 1.16 27.72 -10.66
C LEU A 153 2.04 27.41 -9.43
N PRO A 154 1.76 26.32 -8.70
CA PRO A 154 2.54 25.96 -7.51
C PRO A 154 4.01 25.74 -7.88
N SER A 155 4.91 26.19 -7.00
CA SER A 155 6.35 25.99 -7.16
C SER A 155 6.71 24.51 -7.00
N LEU A 156 7.84 24.09 -7.58
CA LEU A 156 8.36 22.73 -7.38
C LEU A 156 8.60 22.42 -5.89
N GLN A 157 8.95 23.44 -5.09
CA GLN A 157 9.16 23.27 -3.66
C GLN A 157 7.85 22.97 -2.93
N GLU A 158 6.77 23.66 -3.25
CA GLU A 158 5.44 23.40 -2.68
C GLU A 158 4.94 21.99 -3.02
N LEU A 159 5.11 21.55 -4.28
CA LEU A 159 4.74 20.20 -4.69
C LEU A 159 5.54 19.12 -3.94
N LYS A 160 6.84 19.34 -3.74
CA LYS A 160 7.68 18.44 -2.93
C LYS A 160 7.29 18.42 -1.46
N SER A 161 6.94 19.58 -0.90
CA SER A 161 6.46 19.68 0.49
C SER A 161 5.16 18.91 0.67
N ARG A 162 4.20 19.02 -0.28
CA ARG A 162 2.96 18.24 -0.26
C ARG A 162 3.22 16.73 -0.28
N LEU A 163 4.15 16.26 -1.11
CA LEU A 163 4.54 14.84 -1.12
C LEU A 163 5.11 14.40 0.23
N ALA A 164 5.98 15.20 0.84
CA ALA A 164 6.57 14.90 2.15
C ALA A 164 5.51 14.86 3.27
N GLU A 165 4.55 15.78 3.27
CA GLU A 165 3.43 15.79 4.21
C GLU A 165 2.55 14.53 4.08
N LEU A 166 2.26 14.12 2.86
CA LEU A 166 1.50 12.88 2.62
C LEU A 166 2.28 11.63 3.06
N GLU A 167 3.62 11.60 2.89
CA GLU A 167 4.44 10.52 3.41
C GLU A 167 4.41 10.46 4.95
N LEU A 168 4.42 11.60 5.63
CA LEU A 168 4.24 11.66 7.09
C LEU A 168 2.86 11.16 7.51
N SER A 169 1.80 11.57 6.78
CA SER A 169 0.45 11.07 7.04
C SER A 169 0.33 9.56 6.85
N MET A 170 1.04 8.97 5.88
CA MET A 170 1.12 7.51 5.74
C MET A 170 1.81 6.86 6.95
N GLU A 171 2.90 7.47 7.47
CA GLU A 171 3.59 6.97 8.66
C GLU A 171 2.72 7.02 9.93
N GLU A 172 1.90 8.05 10.08
CA GLU A 172 0.95 8.17 11.17
C GLU A 172 -0.18 7.12 11.09
N ASN A 173 -0.53 6.69 9.88
CA ASN A 173 -1.54 5.67 9.60
C ASN A 173 -0.95 4.26 9.45
N ARG A 174 0.18 3.98 10.10
CA ARG A 174 0.79 2.63 10.06
C ARG A 174 -0.18 1.57 10.55
N ALA A 175 -0.12 0.41 9.90
CA ALA A 175 -0.86 -0.77 10.32
C ALA A 175 -0.53 -1.12 11.79
N ILE A 176 -1.56 -1.12 12.64
CA ILE A 176 -1.42 -1.45 14.06
C ILE A 176 -1.52 -2.97 14.19
N LEU A 177 -0.50 -3.58 14.81
CA LEU A 177 -0.54 -5.01 15.12
C LEU A 177 -1.57 -5.30 16.21
N PRO A 178 -2.30 -6.42 16.13
CA PRO A 178 -3.20 -6.83 17.19
C PRO A 178 -2.43 -7.11 18.49
N SER A 179 -3.10 -6.93 19.61
CA SER A 179 -2.56 -7.32 20.91
C SER A 179 -2.42 -8.83 20.99
N ILE A 180 -1.22 -9.32 21.27
CA ILE A 180 -0.89 -10.73 21.37
C ILE A 180 -0.43 -11.03 22.80
N MET A 181 -0.99 -12.07 23.41
CA MET A 181 -0.50 -12.60 24.68
C MET A 181 0.66 -13.55 24.41
N VAL A 182 1.83 -13.24 24.97
CA VAL A 182 2.96 -14.17 24.98
C VAL A 182 2.87 -14.96 26.30
N ILE A 183 2.65 -16.26 26.18
CA ILE A 183 2.74 -17.17 27.34
C ILE A 183 4.21 -17.56 27.45
N CYS A 184 4.80 -17.24 28.58
CA CYS A 184 6.14 -17.71 28.98
C CYS A 184 6.04 -19.06 29.69
#